data_40d769afacaffa64253b92bf6c202f43
#
_entry.id   40d769afacaffa64253b92bf6c202f43
#
_cell.length_a   1.000
_cell.length_b   1.000
_cell.length_c   1.000
_cell.angle_alpha   90.00
_cell.angle_beta   90.00
_cell.angle_gamma   90.00
#
_symmetry.space_group_name_H-M   'P 1'
#
loop_
_entity.id
_entity.type
_entity.pdbx_description
1 polymer ?
#
loop_
_entity_poly.entity_id
_entity_poly.type
_entity_poly.pdbx_seq_one_letter_code
_entity_poly.pdbx_strand_id
1 'polypeptide(L)'
;MLPAHNKTIMLQIEIDNGSGFCFGVTTAIKKAEEELANGGTLYCLGDIVHNGMEVERLHANGLVTINHDDMDKLRDVKVLLRAHGEPPETYALAERNNIDIIDATCPVVLQLQRRIKRQFDANPDAQIVIFGKNGHAEVLGLVGQTQGRAVVVENVEDVQQKLNFERDIYLYSQTTKSLDGFHRVIDYIQKHIAPTATFRSFDTICRQVANRMPNIGAFASRHDLILFVCGRKSSNGKVLFNECRRVNPNSRLIEQPSEIDLSWVKGLKTVGICGATSTPKWLMEQCRDYILDNLK
;
A
#
# COMPACT_ATOMS: atom_id res chain seq x y z
N MET A 1 -36.85 44.71 -18.02
CA MET A 1 -35.63 43.98 -17.70
C MET A 1 -35.93 43.06 -16.53
N LEU A 2 -36.02 41.77 -16.76
CA LEU A 2 -36.20 40.77 -15.71
C LEU A 2 -34.79 40.54 -15.07
N PRO A 3 -34.71 40.43 -13.73
CA PRO A 3 -33.41 40.13 -13.11
C PRO A 3 -32.96 38.72 -13.47
N ALA A 4 -31.74 38.60 -13.93
CA ALA A 4 -31.10 37.30 -14.15
C ALA A 4 -31.10 36.52 -12.83
N HIS A 5 -31.86 35.41 -12.79
CA HIS A 5 -31.76 34.47 -11.69
C HIS A 5 -30.34 33.89 -11.69
N ASN A 6 -29.48 34.41 -10.80
CA ASN A 6 -28.22 33.77 -10.46
C ASN A 6 -28.59 32.40 -9.85
N LYS A 7 -28.61 31.35 -10.68
CA LYS A 7 -28.59 29.99 -10.17
C LYS A 7 -27.30 29.82 -9.43
N THR A 8 -27.31 29.90 -8.11
CA THR A 8 -26.21 29.48 -7.25
C THR A 8 -25.95 28.00 -7.61
N ILE A 9 -24.89 27.75 -8.38
CA ILE A 9 -24.49 26.40 -8.73
C ILE A 9 -23.99 25.79 -7.43
N MET A 10 -24.76 24.87 -6.84
CA MET A 10 -24.34 24.13 -5.65
C MET A 10 -23.14 23.27 -6.02
N LEU A 11 -22.06 23.36 -5.23
CA LEU A 11 -20.88 22.50 -5.36
C LEU A 11 -21.30 21.04 -5.17
N GLN A 12 -20.99 20.19 -6.14
CA GLN A 12 -21.18 18.75 -6.04
C GLN A 12 -19.90 18.10 -5.56
N ILE A 13 -19.98 17.31 -4.48
CA ILE A 13 -18.86 16.55 -3.93
C ILE A 13 -19.16 15.07 -4.09
N GLU A 14 -18.34 14.36 -4.85
CA GLU A 14 -18.45 12.92 -5.08
C GLU A 14 -17.29 12.19 -4.41
N ILE A 15 -17.58 11.12 -3.65
CA ILE A 15 -16.56 10.20 -3.14
C ILE A 15 -16.49 9.01 -4.07
N ASP A 16 -15.27 8.66 -4.53
CA ASP A 16 -15.06 7.50 -5.40
C ASP A 16 -15.41 6.20 -4.68
N ASN A 17 -16.41 5.49 -5.18
CA ASN A 17 -16.84 4.20 -4.64
C ASN A 17 -15.78 3.10 -4.75
N GLY A 18 -14.83 3.23 -5.67
CA GLY A 18 -13.71 2.33 -5.81
C GLY A 18 -12.58 2.58 -4.82
N SER A 19 -12.58 3.72 -4.12
CA SER A 19 -11.59 4.08 -3.11
C SER A 19 -11.90 3.48 -1.74
N GLY A 20 -10.87 3.32 -0.92
CA GLY A 20 -10.98 2.75 0.42
C GLY A 20 -10.11 1.50 0.61
N PHE A 21 -10.18 0.90 1.79
CA PHE A 21 -9.39 -0.27 2.14
C PHE A 21 -9.55 -1.41 1.12
N CYS A 22 -8.42 -2.03 0.74
CA CYS A 22 -8.47 -3.30 0.03
C CYS A 22 -8.83 -4.44 1.00
N PHE A 23 -9.18 -5.60 0.44
CA PHE A 23 -9.54 -6.78 1.24
C PHE A 23 -8.50 -7.12 2.33
N GLY A 24 -7.20 -7.10 1.99
CA GLY A 24 -6.14 -7.41 2.95
C GLY A 24 -6.10 -6.43 4.13
N VAL A 25 -6.24 -5.13 3.86
CA VAL A 25 -6.28 -4.10 4.91
C VAL A 25 -7.56 -4.23 5.74
N THR A 26 -8.72 -4.41 5.10
CA THR A 26 -10.00 -4.62 5.82
C THR A 26 -9.92 -5.80 6.78
N THR A 27 -9.32 -6.91 6.35
CA THR A 27 -9.15 -8.10 7.20
C THR A 27 -8.24 -7.83 8.39
N ALA A 28 -7.14 -7.09 8.20
CA ALA A 28 -6.23 -6.76 9.28
C ALA A 28 -6.87 -5.82 10.32
N ILE A 29 -7.59 -4.79 9.85
CA ILE A 29 -8.32 -3.85 10.73
C ILE A 29 -9.39 -4.61 11.52
N LYS A 30 -10.19 -5.45 10.85
CA LYS A 30 -11.24 -6.24 11.50
C LYS A 30 -10.69 -7.16 12.60
N LYS A 31 -9.60 -7.88 12.33
CA LYS A 31 -8.93 -8.73 13.34
C LYS A 31 -8.46 -7.91 14.53
N ALA A 32 -7.88 -6.72 14.30
CA ALA A 32 -7.46 -5.84 15.37
C ALA A 32 -8.66 -5.37 16.21
N GLU A 33 -9.74 -4.94 15.59
CA GLU A 33 -10.96 -4.49 16.28
C GLU A 33 -11.62 -5.62 17.09
N GLU A 34 -11.68 -6.84 16.53
CA GLU A 34 -12.22 -8.03 17.21
C GLU A 34 -11.43 -8.36 18.47
N GLU A 35 -10.09 -8.30 18.41
CA GLU A 35 -9.24 -8.54 19.57
C GLU A 35 -9.34 -7.41 20.62
N LEU A 36 -9.35 -6.16 20.18
CA LEU A 36 -9.49 -5.00 21.06
C LEU A 36 -10.86 -4.95 21.77
N ALA A 37 -11.92 -5.44 21.10
CA ALA A 37 -13.25 -5.53 21.72
C ALA A 37 -13.32 -6.50 22.89
N ASN A 38 -12.41 -7.48 22.97
CA ASN A 38 -12.29 -8.39 24.10
C ASN A 38 -11.60 -7.75 25.31
N GLY A 39 -11.11 -6.52 25.18
CA GLY A 39 -10.38 -5.78 26.18
C GLY A 39 -8.89 -6.17 26.26
N GLY A 40 -8.10 -5.30 26.84
CA GLY A 40 -6.65 -5.50 26.99
C GLY A 40 -5.83 -4.76 25.93
N THR A 41 -4.52 -5.03 25.94
CA THR A 41 -3.56 -4.44 25.00
C THR A 41 -3.31 -5.42 23.85
N LEU A 42 -3.43 -4.93 22.62
CA LEU A 42 -3.00 -5.64 21.43
C LEU A 42 -1.76 -4.95 20.86
N TYR A 43 -0.66 -5.67 20.78
CA TYR A 43 0.53 -5.18 20.08
C TYR A 43 0.41 -5.41 18.57
N CYS A 44 0.90 -4.46 17.76
CA CYS A 44 0.95 -4.58 16.30
C CYS A 44 2.37 -4.35 15.82
N LEU A 45 2.94 -5.30 15.10
CA LEU A 45 4.30 -5.20 14.58
C LEU A 45 4.34 -4.24 13.38
N GLY A 46 4.75 -2.98 13.66
CA GLY A 46 4.70 -1.84 12.75
C GLY A 46 3.30 -1.26 12.56
N ASP A 47 3.19 -0.15 11.84
CA ASP A 47 1.91 0.50 11.56
C ASP A 47 0.97 -0.49 10.83
N ILE A 48 -0.21 -0.75 11.39
CA ILE A 48 -1.18 -1.70 10.82
C ILE A 48 -1.56 -1.36 9.38
N VAL A 49 -1.57 -0.06 9.08
CA VAL A 49 -1.84 0.49 7.75
C VAL A 49 -1.04 1.77 7.56
N HIS A 50 -0.69 2.10 6.31
CA HIS A 50 0.02 3.34 5.99
C HIS A 50 -0.93 4.55 5.93
N ASN A 51 -1.66 4.79 7.02
CA ASN A 51 -2.54 5.93 7.22
C ASN A 51 -2.53 6.31 8.70
N GLY A 52 -1.96 7.49 9.03
CA GLY A 52 -1.77 7.94 10.41
C GLY A 52 -3.08 8.08 11.17
N MET A 53 -4.12 8.62 10.55
CA MET A 53 -5.44 8.82 11.19
C MET A 53 -6.07 7.49 11.63
N GLU A 54 -5.93 6.43 10.81
CA GLU A 54 -6.45 5.11 11.17
C GLU A 54 -5.59 4.45 12.27
N VAL A 55 -4.27 4.63 12.23
CA VAL A 55 -3.38 4.16 13.30
C VAL A 55 -3.74 4.83 14.63
N GLU A 56 -3.95 6.15 14.64
CA GLU A 56 -4.37 6.90 15.84
C GLU A 56 -5.73 6.45 16.37
N ARG A 57 -6.71 6.18 15.46
CA ARG A 57 -8.02 5.65 15.85
C ARG A 57 -7.90 4.32 16.59
N LEU A 58 -7.05 3.42 16.09
CA LEU A 58 -6.84 2.12 16.73
C LEU A 58 -6.01 2.23 18.01
N HIS A 59 -5.05 3.15 18.08
CA HIS A 59 -4.31 3.46 19.31
C HIS A 59 -5.25 3.91 20.41
N ALA A 60 -6.23 4.78 20.12
CA ALA A 60 -7.23 5.20 21.06
C ALA A 60 -8.09 4.03 21.61
N ASN A 61 -8.14 2.91 20.90
CA ASN A 61 -8.83 1.68 21.29
C ASN A 61 -7.92 0.63 21.96
N GLY A 62 -6.63 0.95 22.17
CA GLY A 62 -5.71 0.05 22.89
C GLY A 62 -4.70 -0.71 22.01
N LEU A 63 -4.64 -0.43 20.70
CA LEU A 63 -3.57 -0.96 19.86
C LEU A 63 -2.23 -0.27 20.19
N VAL A 64 -1.16 -1.03 20.32
CA VAL A 64 0.19 -0.51 20.58
C VAL A 64 1.10 -0.92 19.43
N THR A 65 1.57 0.05 18.65
CA THR A 65 2.55 -0.22 17.58
C THR A 65 3.93 -0.46 18.19
N ILE A 66 4.56 -1.56 17.79
CA ILE A 66 5.91 -1.98 18.22
C ILE A 66 6.79 -2.22 17.00
N ASN A 67 8.10 -2.26 17.21
CA ASN A 67 9.08 -2.72 16.24
C ASN A 67 9.62 -4.11 16.59
N HIS A 68 10.54 -4.66 15.79
CA HIS A 68 11.14 -5.97 16.04
C HIS A 68 11.98 -6.00 17.32
N ASP A 69 12.71 -4.92 17.64
CA ASP A 69 13.51 -4.83 18.89
C ASP A 69 12.62 -4.81 20.15
N ASP A 70 11.42 -4.21 20.03
CA ASP A 70 10.42 -4.25 21.10
C ASP A 70 9.84 -5.65 21.25
N MET A 71 9.50 -6.30 20.12
CA MET A 71 8.95 -7.66 20.08
C MET A 71 9.90 -8.69 20.73
N ASP A 72 11.22 -8.52 20.56
CA ASP A 72 12.22 -9.40 21.14
C ASP A 72 12.20 -9.39 22.70
N LYS A 73 11.74 -8.28 23.28
CA LYS A 73 11.63 -8.09 24.75
C LYS A 73 10.29 -8.56 25.33
N LEU A 74 9.28 -8.75 24.49
CA LEU A 74 7.94 -9.16 24.92
C LEU A 74 7.86 -10.67 25.17
N ARG A 75 7.01 -11.06 26.12
CA ARG A 75 6.71 -12.45 26.49
C ARG A 75 5.25 -12.58 26.86
N ASP A 76 4.64 -13.73 26.53
CA ASP A 76 3.28 -14.07 26.96
C ASP A 76 2.22 -13.01 26.58
N VAL A 77 2.33 -12.43 25.39
CA VAL A 77 1.44 -11.38 24.88
C VAL A 77 0.89 -11.73 23.49
N LYS A 78 -0.16 -11.01 23.06
CA LYS A 78 -0.68 -11.10 21.70
C LYS A 78 -0.05 -10.05 20.80
N VAL A 79 0.43 -10.49 19.63
CA VAL A 79 0.99 -9.60 18.60
C VAL A 79 0.28 -9.83 17.28
N LEU A 80 -0.29 -8.78 16.70
CA LEU A 80 -0.86 -8.79 15.36
C LEU A 80 0.24 -8.54 14.33
N LEU A 81 0.36 -9.46 13.39
CA LEU A 81 1.14 -9.28 12.17
C LEU A 81 0.24 -8.70 11.08
N ARG A 82 0.64 -7.56 10.54
CA ARG A 82 -0.15 -6.78 9.59
C ARG A 82 -0.21 -7.42 8.19
N ALA A 83 -1.04 -6.86 7.29
CA ALA A 83 -1.28 -7.40 5.95
C ALA A 83 -0.03 -7.53 5.05
N HIS A 84 1.08 -6.90 5.40
CA HIS A 84 2.33 -6.91 4.61
C HIS A 84 3.12 -8.23 4.69
N GLY A 85 2.84 -9.08 5.70
CA GLY A 85 3.58 -10.30 5.98
C GLY A 85 4.94 -10.03 6.62
N GLU A 86 5.47 -11.05 7.26
CA GLU A 86 6.72 -11.00 7.98
C GLU A 86 7.68 -12.11 7.48
N PRO A 87 8.99 -11.99 7.72
CA PRO A 87 9.95 -13.05 7.43
C PRO A 87 9.83 -14.21 8.42
N PRO A 88 10.32 -15.42 8.09
CA PRO A 88 10.24 -16.60 8.97
C PRO A 88 10.84 -16.39 10.36
N GLU A 89 11.86 -15.55 10.48
CA GLU A 89 12.54 -15.22 11.73
C GLU A 89 11.60 -14.57 12.75
N THR A 90 10.61 -13.79 12.29
CA THR A 90 9.60 -13.17 13.17
C THR A 90 8.72 -14.23 13.84
N TYR A 91 8.33 -15.27 13.11
CA TYR A 91 7.54 -16.38 13.67
C TYR A 91 8.37 -17.22 14.63
N ALA A 92 9.64 -17.49 14.32
CA ALA A 92 10.54 -18.18 15.22
C ALA A 92 10.81 -17.40 16.53
N LEU A 93 10.90 -16.07 16.43
CA LEU A 93 10.99 -15.19 17.61
C LEU A 93 9.73 -15.28 18.48
N ALA A 94 8.56 -15.23 17.84
CA ALA A 94 7.28 -15.34 18.56
C ALA A 94 7.17 -16.66 19.33
N GLU A 95 7.54 -17.77 18.71
CA GLU A 95 7.54 -19.10 19.34
C GLU A 95 8.48 -19.15 20.54
N ARG A 96 9.73 -18.66 20.42
CA ARG A 96 10.69 -18.61 21.53
C ARG A 96 10.21 -17.77 22.71
N ASN A 97 9.45 -16.71 22.45
CA ASN A 97 9.00 -15.74 23.42
C ASN A 97 7.58 -16.03 23.97
N ASN A 98 6.97 -17.15 23.58
CA ASN A 98 5.58 -17.50 23.88
C ASN A 98 4.58 -16.37 23.53
N ILE A 99 4.79 -15.75 22.35
CA ILE A 99 3.90 -14.71 21.80
C ILE A 99 2.81 -15.35 20.98
N ASP A 100 1.56 -15.05 21.29
CA ASP A 100 0.39 -15.48 20.52
C ASP A 100 0.25 -14.57 19.27
N ILE A 101 0.46 -15.14 18.08
CA ILE A 101 0.43 -14.41 16.82
C ILE A 101 -0.99 -14.39 16.25
N ILE A 102 -1.48 -13.16 16.05
CA ILE A 102 -2.68 -12.91 15.23
C ILE A 102 -2.19 -12.56 13.82
N ASP A 103 -2.06 -13.56 12.97
CA ASP A 103 -1.57 -13.34 11.60
C ASP A 103 -2.67 -12.74 10.71
N ALA A 104 -2.52 -11.47 10.34
CA ALA A 104 -3.39 -10.77 9.42
C ALA A 104 -2.75 -10.55 8.05
N THR A 105 -1.71 -11.31 7.71
CA THR A 105 -1.04 -11.24 6.41
C THR A 105 -2.05 -11.48 5.28
N CYS A 106 -2.03 -10.58 4.29
CA CYS A 106 -2.89 -10.70 3.12
C CYS A 106 -2.65 -12.03 2.40
N PRO A 107 -3.69 -12.80 2.04
CA PRO A 107 -3.53 -14.07 1.31
C PRO A 107 -2.72 -13.96 0.02
N VAL A 108 -2.79 -12.81 -0.68
CA VAL A 108 -1.99 -12.54 -1.89
C VAL A 108 -0.50 -12.49 -1.54
N VAL A 109 -0.15 -11.84 -0.43
CA VAL A 109 1.24 -11.76 0.04
C VAL A 109 1.72 -13.13 0.53
N LEU A 110 0.92 -13.87 1.29
CA LEU A 110 1.27 -15.24 1.72
C LEU A 110 1.52 -16.16 0.52
N GLN A 111 0.69 -16.07 -0.51
CA GLN A 111 0.89 -16.85 -1.73
C GLN A 111 2.20 -16.48 -2.44
N LEU A 112 2.52 -15.20 -2.49
CA LEU A 112 3.78 -14.70 -3.05
C LEU A 112 4.99 -15.19 -2.26
N GLN A 113 4.95 -15.08 -0.93
CA GLN A 113 6.01 -15.60 -0.04
C GLN A 113 6.26 -17.10 -0.28
N ARG A 114 5.21 -17.91 -0.30
CA ARG A 114 5.30 -19.36 -0.57
C ARG A 114 5.85 -19.68 -1.96
N ARG A 115 5.53 -18.86 -2.97
CA ARG A 115 6.03 -19.01 -4.32
C ARG A 115 7.52 -18.70 -4.41
N ILE A 116 7.96 -17.61 -3.80
CA ILE A 116 9.38 -17.21 -3.71
C ILE A 116 10.18 -18.29 -2.98
N LYS A 117 9.69 -18.73 -1.81
CA LYS A 117 10.35 -19.79 -1.03
C LYS A 117 10.56 -21.07 -1.86
N ARG A 118 9.52 -21.56 -2.52
CA ARG A 118 9.61 -22.75 -3.37
C ARG A 118 10.58 -22.57 -4.54
N GLN A 119 10.60 -21.39 -5.17
CA GLN A 119 11.53 -21.12 -6.26
C GLN A 119 12.96 -21.08 -5.78
N PHE A 120 13.22 -20.48 -4.63
CA PHE A 120 14.51 -20.42 -4.00
C PHE A 120 15.03 -21.80 -3.61
N ASP A 121 14.20 -22.63 -2.97
CA ASP A 121 14.56 -23.99 -2.56
C ASP A 121 14.86 -24.90 -3.78
N ALA A 122 14.12 -24.73 -4.88
CA ALA A 122 14.30 -25.53 -6.09
C ALA A 122 15.50 -25.09 -6.95
N ASN A 123 15.98 -23.85 -6.80
CA ASN A 123 17.05 -23.28 -7.64
C ASN A 123 18.02 -22.46 -6.79
N PRO A 124 18.86 -23.12 -5.96
CA PRO A 124 19.72 -22.44 -4.99
C PRO A 124 20.79 -21.55 -5.60
N ASP A 125 21.16 -21.81 -6.86
CA ASP A 125 22.18 -21.06 -7.60
C ASP A 125 21.59 -19.88 -8.40
N ALA A 126 20.28 -19.82 -8.54
CA ALA A 126 19.61 -18.73 -9.26
C ALA A 126 19.52 -17.45 -8.41
N GLN A 127 19.37 -16.33 -9.09
CA GLN A 127 19.08 -15.05 -8.47
C GLN A 127 17.56 -14.87 -8.34
N ILE A 128 17.06 -14.83 -7.11
CA ILE A 128 15.71 -14.35 -6.85
C ILE A 128 15.76 -12.82 -6.79
N VAL A 129 15.01 -12.17 -7.65
CA VAL A 129 14.97 -10.70 -7.77
C VAL A 129 13.60 -10.20 -7.40
N ILE A 130 13.54 -9.17 -6.57
CA ILE A 130 12.29 -8.55 -6.13
C ILE A 130 12.28 -7.09 -6.59
N PHE A 131 11.41 -6.78 -7.55
CA PHE A 131 11.11 -5.40 -7.91
C PHE A 131 10.23 -4.78 -6.82
N GLY A 132 10.82 -4.00 -5.94
CA GLY A 132 10.17 -3.48 -4.73
C GLY A 132 10.89 -2.27 -4.15
N LYS A 133 10.30 -1.65 -3.15
CA LYS A 133 10.94 -0.58 -2.39
C LYS A 133 11.81 -1.19 -1.30
N ASN A 134 13.09 -0.88 -1.29
CA ASN A 134 13.99 -1.35 -0.25
C ASN A 134 13.53 -0.89 1.15
N GLY A 135 13.61 -1.78 2.13
CA GLY A 135 13.16 -1.52 3.50
C GLY A 135 11.63 -1.48 3.70
N HIS A 136 10.82 -1.68 2.66
CA HIS A 136 9.37 -1.82 2.83
C HIS A 136 9.03 -3.15 3.49
N ALA A 137 8.09 -3.17 4.43
CA ALA A 137 7.73 -4.34 5.22
C ALA A 137 7.43 -5.59 4.37
N GLU A 138 6.59 -5.45 3.31
CA GLU A 138 6.32 -6.55 2.40
C GLU A 138 7.60 -7.09 1.76
N VAL A 139 8.50 -6.21 1.32
CA VAL A 139 9.77 -6.61 0.68
C VAL A 139 10.69 -7.32 1.67
N LEU A 140 10.76 -6.88 2.92
CA LEU A 140 11.50 -7.57 3.98
C LEU A 140 10.97 -8.99 4.20
N GLY A 141 9.63 -9.15 4.26
CA GLY A 141 8.98 -10.45 4.35
C GLY A 141 9.28 -11.37 3.16
N LEU A 142 9.37 -10.80 1.93
CA LEU A 142 9.73 -11.56 0.72
C LEU A 142 11.21 -11.96 0.72
N VAL A 143 12.11 -11.05 1.08
CA VAL A 143 13.56 -11.29 1.18
C VAL A 143 13.86 -12.39 2.22
N GLY A 144 13.15 -12.38 3.35
CA GLY A 144 13.28 -13.41 4.38
C GLY A 144 12.98 -14.82 3.87
N GLN A 145 12.09 -14.99 2.86
CA GLN A 145 11.81 -16.28 2.26
C GLN A 145 13.01 -16.91 1.53
N THR A 146 14.06 -16.13 1.30
CA THR A 146 15.30 -16.52 0.62
C THR A 146 16.51 -16.46 1.55
N GLN A 147 16.32 -16.47 2.85
CA GLN A 147 17.40 -16.32 3.84
C GLN A 147 18.25 -15.05 3.60
N GLY A 148 17.59 -13.96 3.19
CA GLY A 148 18.24 -12.69 2.91
C GLY A 148 18.98 -12.61 1.56
N ARG A 149 18.93 -13.66 0.71
CA ARG A 149 19.71 -13.73 -0.55
C ARG A 149 19.03 -13.09 -1.77
N ALA A 150 17.74 -12.76 -1.68
CA ALA A 150 17.05 -12.09 -2.78
C ALA A 150 17.62 -10.68 -3.02
N VAL A 151 17.76 -10.32 -4.29
CA VAL A 151 18.22 -8.99 -4.72
C VAL A 151 17.03 -8.06 -4.91
N VAL A 152 17.01 -6.95 -4.17
CA VAL A 152 15.96 -5.93 -4.32
C VAL A 152 16.38 -4.87 -5.32
N VAL A 153 15.51 -4.61 -6.30
CA VAL A 153 15.68 -3.58 -7.33
C VAL A 153 14.47 -2.64 -7.34
N GLU A 154 14.69 -1.33 -7.36
CA GLU A 154 13.63 -0.32 -7.40
C GLU A 154 13.38 0.24 -8.80
N ASN A 155 14.40 0.15 -9.67
CA ASN A 155 14.46 0.72 -11.01
C ASN A 155 15.46 -0.06 -11.90
N VAL A 156 15.64 0.39 -13.14
CA VAL A 156 16.57 -0.22 -14.12
C VAL A 156 18.03 -0.02 -13.73
N GLU A 157 18.35 1.10 -13.10
CA GLU A 157 19.72 1.42 -12.63
C GLU A 157 20.16 0.42 -11.58
N ASP A 158 19.28 0.05 -10.66
CA ASP A 158 19.54 -1.02 -9.68
C ASP A 158 19.79 -2.38 -10.36
N VAL A 159 19.04 -2.69 -11.41
CA VAL A 159 19.22 -3.93 -12.19
C VAL A 159 20.61 -3.99 -12.80
N GLN A 160 21.07 -2.87 -13.38
CA GLN A 160 22.41 -2.76 -13.97
C GLN A 160 23.53 -3.00 -12.95
N GLN A 161 23.37 -2.49 -11.76
CA GLN A 161 24.41 -2.50 -10.74
C GLN A 161 24.47 -3.79 -9.91
N LYS A 162 23.30 -4.46 -9.73
CA LYS A 162 23.13 -5.51 -8.73
C LYS A 162 23.03 -6.91 -9.32
N LEU A 163 22.63 -7.05 -10.60
CA LEU A 163 22.36 -8.38 -11.17
C LEU A 163 23.56 -8.92 -11.94
N ASN A 164 23.75 -10.24 -11.85
CA ASN A 164 24.68 -10.99 -12.70
C ASN A 164 23.88 -11.66 -13.82
N PHE A 165 24.05 -11.20 -15.06
CA PHE A 165 23.32 -11.67 -16.22
C PHE A 165 23.81 -13.03 -16.76
N GLU A 166 24.89 -13.58 -16.23
CA GLU A 166 25.38 -14.93 -16.54
C GLU A 166 24.67 -16.03 -15.73
N ARG A 167 23.81 -15.66 -14.78
CA ARG A 167 23.10 -16.57 -13.89
C ARG A 167 21.59 -16.51 -14.14
N ASP A 168 20.91 -17.62 -13.88
CA ASP A 168 19.45 -17.67 -13.92
C ASP A 168 18.81 -16.60 -13.04
N ILE A 169 17.78 -15.92 -13.54
CA ILE A 169 17.07 -14.83 -12.87
C ILE A 169 15.57 -15.15 -12.79
N TYR A 170 15.02 -15.12 -11.59
CA TYR A 170 13.59 -15.23 -11.31
C TYR A 170 13.08 -13.93 -10.69
N LEU A 171 12.37 -13.13 -11.47
CA LEU A 171 11.91 -11.80 -11.09
C LEU A 171 10.46 -11.84 -10.58
N TYR A 172 10.25 -11.27 -9.39
CA TYR A 172 8.95 -11.03 -8.76
C TYR A 172 8.76 -9.55 -8.51
N SER A 173 7.50 -9.11 -8.31
CA SER A 173 7.20 -7.74 -7.92
C SER A 173 6.56 -7.67 -6.55
N GLN A 174 6.91 -6.64 -5.77
CA GLN A 174 6.09 -6.19 -4.65
C GLN A 174 4.68 -5.90 -5.15
N THR A 175 3.66 -6.29 -4.37
CA THR A 175 2.25 -6.27 -4.81
C THR A 175 1.70 -4.88 -5.15
N THR A 176 2.36 -3.81 -4.68
CA THR A 176 1.92 -2.41 -4.83
C THR A 176 2.77 -1.57 -5.78
N LYS A 177 3.65 -2.18 -6.58
CA LYS A 177 4.44 -1.49 -7.60
C LYS A 177 3.63 -1.23 -8.88
N SER A 178 4.13 -0.35 -9.76
CA SER A 178 3.50 -0.07 -11.05
C SER A 178 3.85 -1.13 -12.09
N LEU A 179 2.87 -1.48 -12.96
CA LEU A 179 3.09 -2.38 -14.09
C LEU A 179 4.14 -1.84 -15.06
N ASP A 180 4.09 -0.55 -15.39
CA ASP A 180 5.05 0.07 -16.31
C ASP A 180 6.49 -0.01 -15.79
N GLY A 181 6.68 0.20 -14.47
CA GLY A 181 7.99 0.04 -13.84
C GLY A 181 8.49 -1.40 -13.92
N PHE A 182 7.59 -2.35 -13.70
CA PHE A 182 7.90 -3.77 -13.79
C PHE A 182 8.27 -4.20 -15.20
N HIS A 183 7.52 -3.75 -16.21
CA HIS A 183 7.82 -4.03 -17.63
C HIS A 183 9.18 -3.45 -18.06
N ARG A 184 9.54 -2.23 -17.65
CA ARG A 184 10.86 -1.67 -17.94
C ARG A 184 12.00 -2.53 -17.37
N VAL A 185 11.83 -3.08 -16.16
CA VAL A 185 12.80 -4.00 -15.56
C VAL A 185 12.88 -5.31 -16.34
N ILE A 186 11.75 -5.88 -16.75
CA ILE A 186 11.69 -7.08 -17.59
C ILE A 186 12.43 -6.85 -18.91
N ASP A 187 12.09 -5.79 -19.64
CA ASP A 187 12.67 -5.47 -20.95
C ASP A 187 14.18 -5.31 -20.86
N TYR A 188 14.66 -4.69 -19.77
CA TYR A 188 16.09 -4.52 -19.57
C TYR A 188 16.79 -5.86 -19.34
N ILE A 189 16.28 -6.72 -18.44
CA ILE A 189 16.86 -8.03 -18.16
C ILE A 189 16.85 -8.89 -19.43
N GLN A 190 15.75 -8.93 -20.15
CA GLN A 190 15.64 -9.71 -21.40
C GLN A 190 16.67 -9.33 -22.47
N LYS A 191 17.08 -8.06 -22.53
CA LYS A 191 18.08 -7.58 -23.46
C LYS A 191 19.52 -7.92 -23.08
N HIS A 192 19.78 -8.20 -21.79
CA HIS A 192 21.13 -8.33 -21.27
C HIS A 192 21.45 -9.73 -20.72
N ILE A 193 20.42 -10.58 -20.50
CA ILE A 193 20.63 -11.95 -20.02
C ILE A 193 21.46 -12.75 -21.02
N ALA A 194 22.43 -13.49 -20.51
CA ALA A 194 23.27 -14.36 -21.33
C ALA A 194 22.46 -15.48 -21.99
N PRO A 195 22.82 -15.93 -23.21
CA PRO A 195 22.11 -17.03 -23.89
C PRO A 195 22.11 -18.34 -23.11
N THR A 196 23.06 -18.52 -22.18
CA THR A 196 23.19 -19.69 -21.33
C THR A 196 22.37 -19.65 -20.06
N ALA A 197 21.83 -18.48 -19.70
CA ALA A 197 21.07 -18.26 -18.48
C ALA A 197 19.55 -18.14 -18.76
N THR A 198 18.75 -18.59 -17.80
CA THR A 198 17.29 -18.54 -17.87
C THR A 198 16.77 -17.27 -17.23
N PHE A 199 15.88 -16.54 -17.90
CA PHE A 199 15.10 -15.47 -17.30
C PHE A 199 13.60 -15.82 -17.25
N ARG A 200 13.02 -15.69 -16.07
CA ARG A 200 11.57 -15.79 -15.86
C ARG A 200 11.08 -14.63 -15.01
N SER A 201 10.02 -13.99 -15.46
CA SER A 201 9.32 -12.94 -14.72
C SER A 201 7.94 -13.40 -14.29
N PHE A 202 7.52 -12.96 -13.12
CA PHE A 202 6.21 -13.29 -12.56
C PHE A 202 5.53 -11.99 -12.14
N ASP A 203 4.47 -11.63 -12.85
CA ASP A 203 3.63 -10.50 -12.48
C ASP A 203 2.84 -10.85 -11.21
N THR A 204 3.36 -10.37 -10.09
CA THR A 204 2.80 -10.54 -8.75
C THR A 204 2.19 -9.26 -8.19
N ILE A 205 2.01 -8.24 -9.05
CA ILE A 205 1.30 -7.01 -8.69
C ILE A 205 -0.17 -7.34 -8.39
N CYS A 206 -0.66 -6.84 -7.25
CA CYS A 206 -2.03 -7.09 -6.83
C CYS A 206 -3.04 -6.54 -7.83
N ARG A 207 -3.98 -7.37 -8.30
CA ARG A 207 -5.01 -6.95 -9.27
C ARG A 207 -5.91 -5.84 -8.75
N GLN A 208 -6.18 -5.78 -7.45
CA GLN A 208 -6.90 -4.66 -6.85
C GLN A 208 -6.14 -3.34 -7.00
N VAL A 209 -4.80 -3.37 -6.96
CA VAL A 209 -3.96 -2.19 -7.19
C VAL A 209 -3.91 -1.85 -8.68
N ALA A 210 -3.62 -2.84 -9.54
CA ALA A 210 -3.52 -2.64 -10.98
C ALA A 210 -4.82 -2.12 -11.60
N ASN A 211 -5.98 -2.71 -11.23
CA ASN A 211 -7.28 -2.31 -11.76
C ASN A 211 -7.76 -0.94 -11.25
N ARG A 212 -7.20 -0.45 -10.14
CA ARG A 212 -7.53 0.90 -9.64
C ARG A 212 -7.01 2.03 -10.52
N MET A 213 -5.88 1.82 -11.16
CA MET A 213 -5.25 2.87 -11.97
C MET A 213 -6.20 3.45 -13.04
N PRO A 214 -6.77 2.65 -13.96
CA PRO A 214 -7.69 3.18 -14.96
C PRO A 214 -8.96 3.77 -14.36
N ASN A 215 -9.49 3.16 -13.30
CA ASN A 215 -10.74 3.61 -12.66
C ASN A 215 -10.57 4.96 -11.99
N ILE A 216 -9.46 5.16 -11.25
CA ILE A 216 -9.21 6.42 -10.55
C ILE A 216 -8.88 7.55 -11.53
N GLY A 217 -8.20 7.23 -12.64
CA GLY A 217 -7.98 8.18 -13.74
C GLY A 217 -9.30 8.64 -14.37
N ALA A 218 -10.19 7.70 -14.68
CA ALA A 218 -11.52 8.02 -15.19
C ALA A 218 -12.37 8.82 -14.19
N PHE A 219 -12.27 8.55 -12.89
CA PHE A 219 -12.90 9.34 -11.86
C PHE A 219 -12.31 10.75 -11.81
N ALA A 220 -10.99 10.88 -11.78
CA ALA A 220 -10.31 12.17 -11.67
C ALA A 220 -10.59 13.11 -12.86
N SER A 221 -10.77 12.57 -14.06
CA SER A 221 -11.04 13.37 -15.28
C SER A 221 -12.41 14.04 -15.30
N ARG A 222 -13.35 13.63 -14.44
CA ARG A 222 -14.74 14.14 -14.42
C ARG A 222 -14.97 15.31 -13.46
N HIS A 223 -13.95 15.69 -12.67
CA HIS A 223 -14.09 16.68 -11.61
C HIS A 223 -13.18 17.90 -11.84
N ASP A 224 -13.59 19.05 -11.35
CA ASP A 224 -12.82 20.30 -11.43
C ASP A 224 -11.61 20.26 -10.49
N LEU A 225 -11.75 19.58 -9.33
CA LEU A 225 -10.71 19.37 -8.33
C LEU A 225 -10.76 17.93 -7.84
N ILE A 226 -9.60 17.34 -7.62
CA ILE A 226 -9.45 16.06 -6.90
C ILE A 226 -8.76 16.29 -5.55
N LEU A 227 -9.40 15.81 -4.49
CA LEU A 227 -8.78 15.63 -3.19
C LEU A 227 -8.43 14.15 -3.03
N PHE A 228 -7.16 13.84 -3.10
CA PHE A 228 -6.65 12.49 -2.93
C PHE A 228 -6.23 12.29 -1.48
N VAL A 229 -7.00 11.49 -0.74
CA VAL A 229 -6.79 11.24 0.69
C VAL A 229 -5.89 10.04 0.88
N CYS A 230 -4.69 10.24 1.45
CA CYS A 230 -3.79 9.11 1.71
C CYS A 230 -2.64 9.49 2.66
N GLY A 231 -2.18 8.52 3.45
CA GLY A 231 -0.97 8.66 4.26
C GLY A 231 0.28 8.82 3.39
N ARG A 232 1.19 9.73 3.76
CA ARG A 232 2.40 10.06 2.99
C ARG A 232 3.38 8.89 2.84
N LYS A 233 3.29 7.88 3.71
CA LYS A 233 4.10 6.66 3.65
C LYS A 233 3.56 5.61 2.67
N SER A 234 2.32 5.75 2.18
CA SER A 234 1.66 4.78 1.31
C SER A 234 2.30 4.70 -0.08
N SER A 235 2.92 3.58 -0.42
CA SER A 235 3.47 3.32 -1.76
C SER A 235 2.38 3.29 -2.83
N ASN A 236 1.27 2.60 -2.55
CA ASN A 236 0.10 2.56 -3.43
C ASN A 236 -0.52 3.95 -3.60
N GLY A 237 -0.63 4.73 -2.51
CA GLY A 237 -1.16 6.09 -2.58
C GLY A 237 -0.39 6.98 -3.53
N LYS A 238 0.94 6.91 -3.51
CA LYS A 238 1.79 7.69 -4.43
C LYS A 238 1.56 7.34 -5.89
N VAL A 239 1.44 6.06 -6.20
CA VAL A 239 1.18 5.58 -7.57
C VAL A 239 -0.17 6.08 -8.07
N LEU A 240 -1.24 5.92 -7.27
CA LEU A 240 -2.59 6.34 -7.63
C LEU A 240 -2.73 7.87 -7.71
N PHE A 241 -2.10 8.60 -6.81
CA PHE A 241 -2.10 10.07 -6.84
C PHE A 241 -1.40 10.62 -8.09
N ASN A 242 -0.30 10.01 -8.51
CA ASN A 242 0.38 10.40 -9.75
C ASN A 242 -0.52 10.21 -10.96
N GLU A 243 -1.34 9.15 -11.00
CA GLU A 243 -2.34 8.96 -12.05
C GLU A 243 -3.43 10.05 -12.00
N CYS A 244 -3.95 10.39 -10.81
CA CYS A 244 -4.88 11.50 -10.68
C CYS A 244 -4.29 12.80 -11.24
N ARG A 245 -3.04 13.14 -10.87
CA ARG A 245 -2.36 14.36 -11.34
C ARG A 245 -2.08 14.35 -12.84
N ARG A 246 -1.82 13.18 -13.40
CA ARG A 246 -1.58 13.03 -14.85
C ARG A 246 -2.82 13.42 -15.66
N VAL A 247 -4.02 13.01 -15.23
CA VAL A 247 -5.27 13.27 -15.94
C VAL A 247 -5.97 14.55 -15.48
N ASN A 248 -5.79 14.95 -14.23
CA ASN A 248 -6.32 16.19 -13.66
C ASN A 248 -5.22 16.93 -12.87
N PRO A 249 -4.54 17.92 -13.47
CA PRO A 249 -3.51 18.69 -12.78
C PRO A 249 -3.99 19.40 -11.51
N ASN A 250 -5.30 19.68 -11.38
CA ASN A 250 -5.89 20.24 -10.17
C ASN A 250 -6.21 19.14 -9.13
N SER A 251 -5.22 18.29 -8.86
CA SER A 251 -5.29 17.27 -7.81
C SER A 251 -4.42 17.65 -6.62
N ARG A 252 -4.94 17.47 -5.42
CA ARG A 252 -4.25 17.76 -4.15
C ARG A 252 -4.20 16.49 -3.30
N LEU A 253 -3.01 16.19 -2.77
CA LEU A 253 -2.85 15.11 -1.80
C LEU A 253 -3.00 15.67 -0.40
N ILE A 254 -3.85 15.05 0.40
CA ILE A 254 -4.12 15.40 1.80
C ILE A 254 -4.10 14.14 2.67
N GLU A 255 -3.74 14.28 3.94
CA GLU A 255 -3.83 13.20 4.93
C GLU A 255 -5.07 13.33 5.82
N GLN A 256 -5.55 14.56 6.03
CA GLN A 256 -6.65 14.84 6.96
C GLN A 256 -7.47 16.07 6.51
N PRO A 257 -8.71 16.23 7.02
CA PRO A 257 -9.58 17.33 6.63
C PRO A 257 -9.01 18.72 6.85
N SER A 258 -8.21 18.92 7.91
CA SER A 258 -7.62 20.24 8.24
C SER A 258 -6.55 20.72 7.24
N GLU A 259 -6.09 19.85 6.34
CA GLU A 259 -5.20 20.23 5.24
C GLU A 259 -5.95 20.82 4.04
N ILE A 260 -7.28 20.81 4.05
CA ILE A 260 -8.10 21.36 2.96
C ILE A 260 -8.13 22.87 3.07
N ASP A 261 -7.54 23.56 2.09
CA ASP A 261 -7.72 25.00 1.92
C ASP A 261 -9.03 25.23 1.16
N LEU A 262 -10.00 25.86 1.82
CA LEU A 262 -11.31 26.15 1.26
C LEU A 262 -11.26 27.08 0.05
N SER A 263 -10.15 27.79 -0.16
CA SER A 263 -9.94 28.57 -1.39
C SER A 263 -9.85 27.69 -2.64
N TRP A 264 -9.44 26.43 -2.49
CA TRP A 264 -9.34 25.50 -3.62
C TRP A 264 -10.69 25.14 -4.23
N VAL A 265 -11.76 25.19 -3.45
CA VAL A 265 -13.12 24.77 -3.87
C VAL A 265 -13.99 25.94 -4.31
N LYS A 266 -13.54 27.20 -4.08
CA LYS A 266 -14.30 28.39 -4.46
C LYS A 266 -14.51 28.48 -5.96
N GLY A 267 -15.79 28.63 -6.37
CA GLY A 267 -16.17 28.82 -7.78
C GLY A 267 -16.14 27.55 -8.63
N LEU A 268 -15.80 26.40 -8.03
CA LEU A 268 -15.86 25.09 -8.72
C LEU A 268 -17.29 24.55 -8.75
N LYS A 269 -17.56 23.66 -9.70
CA LYS A 269 -18.82 22.94 -9.83
C LYS A 269 -18.76 21.57 -9.18
N THR A 270 -17.59 20.90 -9.30
CA THR A 270 -17.43 19.51 -8.88
C THR A 270 -16.11 19.30 -8.14
N VAL A 271 -16.16 18.53 -7.05
CA VAL A 271 -15.00 18.05 -6.31
C VAL A 271 -15.09 16.53 -6.20
N GLY A 272 -14.08 15.83 -6.67
CA GLY A 272 -13.93 14.40 -6.46
C GLY A 272 -13.05 14.12 -5.25
N ILE A 273 -13.49 13.26 -4.35
CA ILE A 273 -12.67 12.76 -3.23
C ILE A 273 -12.38 11.29 -3.47
N CYS A 274 -11.12 10.92 -3.48
CA CYS A 274 -10.68 9.54 -3.65
C CYS A 274 -9.49 9.22 -2.76
N GLY A 275 -9.07 7.96 -2.70
CA GLY A 275 -8.01 7.56 -1.80
C GLY A 275 -7.33 6.25 -2.17
N ALA A 276 -6.27 5.95 -1.43
CA ALA A 276 -5.49 4.72 -1.56
C ALA A 276 -6.20 3.49 -0.99
N THR A 277 -5.62 2.30 -1.24
CA THR A 277 -6.04 1.04 -0.61
C THR A 277 -5.80 0.99 0.91
N SER A 278 -5.13 2.00 1.45
CA SER A 278 -4.86 2.20 2.87
C SER A 278 -5.66 3.36 3.47
N THR A 279 -6.59 3.96 2.72
CA THR A 279 -7.42 5.09 3.17
C THR A 279 -8.77 4.56 3.66
N PRO A 280 -9.17 4.84 4.91
CA PRO A 280 -10.49 4.45 5.39
C PRO A 280 -11.58 5.32 4.76
N LYS A 281 -12.76 4.73 4.55
CA LYS A 281 -13.89 5.44 3.94
C LYS A 281 -14.36 6.60 4.81
N TRP A 282 -14.39 6.41 6.13
CA TRP A 282 -14.80 7.44 7.08
C TRP A 282 -13.95 8.72 6.96
N LEU A 283 -12.66 8.60 6.64
CA LEU A 283 -11.78 9.76 6.50
C LEU A 283 -12.11 10.58 5.23
N MET A 284 -12.47 9.91 4.14
CA MET A 284 -12.95 10.59 2.93
C MET A 284 -14.29 11.28 3.17
N GLU A 285 -15.16 10.64 3.94
CA GLU A 285 -16.44 11.22 4.37
C GLU A 285 -16.22 12.47 5.25
N GLN A 286 -15.29 12.41 6.21
CA GLN A 286 -14.93 13.60 7.01
C GLN A 286 -14.35 14.74 6.15
N CYS A 287 -13.58 14.45 5.11
CA CYS A 287 -13.10 15.47 4.17
C CYS A 287 -14.27 16.14 3.43
N ARG A 288 -15.26 15.37 2.98
CA ARG A 288 -16.49 15.90 2.39
C ARG A 288 -17.24 16.81 3.36
N ASP A 289 -17.49 16.31 4.56
CA ASP A 289 -18.27 17.00 5.58
C ASP A 289 -17.60 18.29 6.02
N TYR A 290 -16.27 18.27 6.16
CA TYR A 290 -15.46 19.47 6.44
C TYR A 290 -15.69 20.57 5.38
N ILE A 291 -15.73 20.23 4.09
CA ILE A 291 -15.99 21.20 3.03
C ILE A 291 -17.42 21.75 3.15
N LEU A 292 -18.40 20.86 3.31
CA LEU A 292 -19.82 21.25 3.37
C LEU A 292 -20.14 22.15 4.57
N ASP A 293 -19.53 21.90 5.71
CA ASP A 293 -19.75 22.67 6.94
C ASP A 293 -19.11 24.05 6.91
N ASN A 294 -18.03 24.23 6.16
CA ASN A 294 -17.27 25.48 6.11
C ASN A 294 -17.52 26.30 4.82
N LEU A 295 -18.36 25.85 3.91
CA LEU A 295 -18.81 26.61 2.72
C LEU A 295 -20.15 27.35 2.93
N LYS A 296 -20.71 27.29 4.13
CA LYS A 296 -21.97 27.97 4.50
C LYS A 296 -21.80 29.47 4.65
#